data_b86394a98e1044cd7e9e1cbd114f5aa5
#
_entry.id   b86394a98e1044cd7e9e1cbd114f5aa5
#
_cell.length_a   1.000
_cell.length_b   1.000
_cell.length_c   1.000
_cell.angle_alpha   90.00
_cell.angle_beta   90.00
_cell.angle_gamma   90.00
#
_symmetry.space_group_name_H-M   'P 1'
#
loop_
_entity.id
_entity.type
_entity.pdbx_description
1 polymer ?
#
loop_
_entity_poly.entity_id
_entity_poly.type
_entity_poly.pdbx_seq_one_letter_code
_entity_poly.pdbx_strand_id
1 'polypeptide(L)'
;PVLAKEGAIIPLSNDDSNSSANPKALEFWIFNGNNSFTLYEDNGRVNFEEHNAKTKILNTFDEKGDKIKLTIKAPFGDCEVIPSGRKYKITFKEIESADIKLNKEFAISNSDSALSIEVDFSSDDIEIELTNIKLIKMPDYKERVINSMSRWQEQTVKKTAYYKPFKNAQTREELLKALKISKLPKEINNLLYEQLITD
;
A
#
# COMPACT_ATOMS: atom_id res chain seq x y z
N PRO A 1 -2.95 -14.11 -0.12
CA PRO A 1 -2.15 -12.88 0.01
C PRO A 1 -2.60 -11.85 -1.02
N VAL A 2 -2.61 -10.60 -0.64
CA VAL A 2 -2.80 -9.47 -1.55
C VAL A 2 -1.41 -8.92 -1.86
N LEU A 3 -1.02 -8.90 -3.14
CA LEU A 3 0.29 -8.43 -3.58
C LEU A 3 0.11 -7.17 -4.41
N ALA A 4 0.91 -6.14 -4.15
CA ALA A 4 1.01 -4.95 -4.96
C ALA A 4 2.32 -4.98 -5.76
N LYS A 5 2.25 -4.55 -7.01
CA LYS A 5 3.43 -4.37 -7.86
C LYS A 5 4.14 -3.08 -7.47
N GLU A 6 5.46 -3.04 -7.63
CA GLU A 6 6.26 -1.81 -7.52
C GLU A 6 5.64 -0.67 -8.33
N GLY A 7 5.53 0.50 -7.73
CA GLY A 7 4.88 1.67 -8.29
C GLY A 7 3.35 1.59 -8.40
N ALA A 8 2.69 0.56 -7.83
CA ALA A 8 1.25 0.44 -7.92
C ALA A 8 0.53 1.66 -7.34
N ILE A 9 -0.52 2.10 -8.02
CA ILE A 9 -1.48 3.11 -7.58
C ILE A 9 -2.83 2.41 -7.50
N ILE A 10 -3.35 2.21 -6.30
CA ILE A 10 -4.57 1.44 -6.07
C ILE A 10 -5.66 2.35 -5.51
N PRO A 11 -6.72 2.64 -6.30
CA PRO A 11 -7.87 3.39 -5.81
C PRO A 11 -8.78 2.49 -4.97
N LEU A 12 -9.26 3.01 -3.86
CA LEU A 12 -10.18 2.36 -2.95
C LEU A 12 -11.31 3.32 -2.58
N SER A 13 -12.53 2.81 -2.48
CA SER A 13 -13.60 3.57 -1.82
C SER A 13 -13.31 3.63 -0.33
N ASN A 14 -13.37 4.82 0.23
CA ASN A 14 -13.24 5.07 1.67
C ASN A 14 -14.60 5.52 2.26
N ASP A 15 -15.68 5.27 1.53
CA ASP A 15 -17.05 5.47 2.00
C ASP A 15 -17.57 4.20 2.68
N ASP A 16 -18.28 4.36 3.78
CA ASP A 16 -18.93 3.25 4.50
C ASP A 16 -20.16 2.68 3.77
N SER A 17 -20.46 3.20 2.57
CA SER A 17 -21.64 2.80 1.79
C SER A 17 -21.32 1.66 0.80
N ASN A 18 -22.26 0.73 0.63
CA ASN A 18 -22.24 -0.26 -0.44
C ASN A 18 -22.85 0.29 -1.75
N SER A 19 -22.80 1.60 -1.97
CA SER A 19 -23.32 2.25 -3.16
C SER A 19 -22.46 1.92 -4.38
N SER A 20 -23.11 1.75 -5.53
CA SER A 20 -22.44 1.69 -6.85
C SER A 20 -22.12 3.07 -7.42
N ALA A 21 -22.53 4.15 -6.75
CA ALA A 21 -22.20 5.52 -7.14
C ALA A 21 -20.72 5.82 -6.88
N ASN A 22 -20.18 6.80 -7.62
CA ASN A 22 -18.82 7.28 -7.39
C ASN A 22 -18.66 7.75 -5.92
N PRO A 23 -17.63 7.28 -5.19
CA PRO A 23 -17.48 7.54 -3.76
C PRO A 23 -17.16 9.01 -3.48
N LYS A 24 -17.67 9.57 -2.38
CA LYS A 24 -17.28 10.91 -1.90
C LYS A 24 -15.91 10.90 -1.24
N ALA A 25 -15.51 9.81 -0.60
CA ALA A 25 -14.20 9.64 -0.04
C ALA A 25 -13.46 8.56 -0.84
N LEU A 26 -12.37 8.94 -1.47
CA LEU A 26 -11.53 8.06 -2.27
C LEU A 26 -10.14 7.96 -1.66
N GLU A 27 -9.63 6.75 -1.45
CA GLU A 27 -8.28 6.54 -0.99
C GLU A 27 -7.41 6.00 -2.13
N PHE A 28 -6.18 6.54 -2.25
CA PHE A 28 -5.15 6.02 -3.13
C PHE A 28 -4.02 5.42 -2.31
N TRP A 29 -3.80 4.12 -2.46
CA TRP A 29 -2.58 3.50 -1.96
C TRP A 29 -1.48 3.66 -2.99
N ILE A 30 -0.39 4.29 -2.59
CA ILE A 30 0.78 4.57 -3.42
C ILE A 30 1.95 3.71 -2.95
N PHE A 31 2.49 2.91 -3.85
CA PHE A 31 3.70 2.11 -3.62
C PHE A 31 4.89 2.77 -4.29
N ASN A 32 6.08 2.60 -3.72
CA ASN A 32 7.31 3.18 -4.28
C ASN A 32 7.56 2.67 -5.69
N GLY A 33 8.05 3.57 -6.57
CA GLY A 33 8.32 3.26 -7.96
C GLY A 33 7.63 4.23 -8.93
N ASN A 34 7.99 4.14 -10.21
CA ASN A 34 7.49 5.02 -11.26
C ASN A 34 6.27 4.39 -11.95
N ASN A 35 5.14 5.09 -11.93
CA ASN A 35 3.93 4.61 -12.59
C ASN A 35 2.94 5.72 -12.91
N SER A 36 1.94 5.38 -13.72
CA SER A 36 0.75 6.21 -13.95
C SER A 36 -0.50 5.36 -13.93
N PHE A 37 -1.56 5.93 -13.38
CA PHE A 37 -2.89 5.32 -13.33
C PHE A 37 -3.92 6.34 -13.84
N THR A 38 -4.96 5.86 -14.51
CA THR A 38 -6.10 6.70 -14.90
C THR A 38 -7.35 6.19 -14.22
N LEU A 39 -7.86 6.96 -13.28
CA LEU A 39 -9.16 6.72 -12.70
C LEU A 39 -10.23 7.09 -13.73
N TYR A 40 -11.13 6.17 -14.00
CA TYR A 40 -12.30 6.35 -14.82
C TYR A 40 -13.54 6.35 -13.92
N GLU A 41 -14.40 7.34 -14.10
CA GLU A 41 -15.67 7.48 -13.37
C GLU A 41 -16.77 7.85 -14.35
N ASP A 42 -17.96 7.27 -14.21
CA ASP A 42 -19.11 7.57 -15.05
C ASP A 42 -20.40 7.69 -14.22
N ASN A 43 -21.52 7.94 -14.90
CA ASN A 43 -22.81 8.10 -14.24
C ASN A 43 -23.53 6.76 -13.95
N GLY A 44 -22.92 5.60 -14.26
CA GLY A 44 -23.51 4.27 -14.09
C GLY A 44 -24.75 3.99 -14.95
N ARG A 45 -24.99 4.76 -16.04
CA ARG A 45 -26.14 4.64 -16.92
C ARG A 45 -25.72 4.15 -18.31
N VAL A 46 -26.71 3.88 -19.17
CA VAL A 46 -26.50 3.40 -20.55
C VAL A 46 -25.68 4.36 -21.41
N ASN A 47 -25.76 5.68 -21.13
CA ASN A 47 -25.04 6.72 -21.83
C ASN A 47 -23.68 7.11 -21.16
N PHE A 48 -23.03 6.16 -20.49
CA PHE A 48 -21.78 6.38 -19.77
C PHE A 48 -20.64 6.90 -20.66
N GLU A 49 -20.66 6.62 -21.95
CA GLU A 49 -19.65 7.09 -22.90
C GLU A 49 -19.64 8.63 -23.06
N GLU A 50 -20.81 9.26 -22.92
CA GLU A 50 -20.98 10.70 -22.98
C GLU A 50 -20.77 11.37 -21.61
N HIS A 51 -21.04 10.61 -20.52
CA HIS A 51 -21.00 11.08 -19.14
C HIS A 51 -19.93 10.37 -18.33
N ASN A 52 -18.67 10.70 -18.59
CA ASN A 52 -17.53 10.16 -17.85
C ASN A 52 -16.44 11.20 -17.60
N ALA A 53 -15.70 11.01 -16.52
CA ALA A 53 -14.50 11.78 -16.19
C ALA A 53 -13.29 10.84 -16.07
N LYS A 54 -12.13 11.36 -16.42
CA LYS A 54 -10.85 10.66 -16.30
C LYS A 54 -9.87 11.52 -15.51
N THR A 55 -9.36 10.97 -14.41
CA THR A 55 -8.35 11.62 -13.58
C THR A 55 -7.06 10.84 -13.68
N LYS A 56 -5.99 11.45 -14.22
CA LYS A 56 -4.68 10.81 -14.35
C LYS A 56 -3.84 11.05 -13.10
N ILE A 57 -3.31 10.00 -12.52
CA ILE A 57 -2.40 10.03 -11.37
C ILE A 57 -1.01 9.58 -11.85
N LEU A 58 0.02 10.37 -11.53
CA LEU A 58 1.41 10.12 -11.91
C LEU A 58 2.23 10.02 -10.63
N ASN A 59 2.95 8.92 -10.44
CA ASN A 59 3.91 8.75 -9.36
C ASN A 59 5.32 8.61 -9.95
N THR A 60 6.24 9.45 -9.47
CA THR A 60 7.66 9.38 -9.81
C THR A 60 8.48 9.27 -8.56
N PHE A 61 9.39 8.30 -8.54
CA PHE A 61 10.30 8.02 -7.44
C PHE A 61 11.74 8.19 -7.91
N ASP A 62 12.50 9.05 -7.24
CA ASP A 62 13.93 9.24 -7.47
C ASP A 62 14.71 8.62 -6.31
N GLU A 63 15.18 7.39 -6.49
CA GLU A 63 15.97 6.67 -5.50
C GLU A 63 17.26 7.41 -5.10
N LYS A 64 17.88 8.14 -6.03
CA LYS A 64 19.13 8.87 -5.80
C LYS A 64 18.92 10.16 -5.02
N GLY A 65 17.77 10.79 -5.23
CA GLY A 65 17.39 12.05 -4.58
C GLY A 65 16.53 11.85 -3.34
N ASP A 66 16.17 10.61 -3.02
CA ASP A 66 15.24 10.28 -1.92
C ASP A 66 13.98 11.15 -1.96
N LYS A 67 13.38 11.20 -3.16
CA LYS A 67 12.27 12.09 -3.48
C LYS A 67 11.15 11.38 -4.20
N ILE A 68 9.91 11.67 -3.79
CA ILE A 68 8.70 11.25 -4.50
C ILE A 68 7.95 12.48 -4.98
N LYS A 69 7.49 12.44 -6.22
CA LYS A 69 6.51 13.40 -6.74
C LYS A 69 5.28 12.66 -7.20
N LEU A 70 4.15 12.92 -6.54
CA LEU A 70 2.82 12.46 -6.95
C LEU A 70 2.06 13.64 -7.53
N THR A 71 1.49 13.45 -8.71
CA THR A 71 0.62 14.45 -9.35
C THR A 71 -0.72 13.83 -9.67
N ILE A 72 -1.79 14.37 -9.11
CA ILE A 72 -3.16 14.07 -9.51
C ILE A 72 -3.58 15.19 -10.46
N LYS A 73 -3.74 14.86 -11.73
CA LYS A 73 -4.11 15.82 -12.77
C LYS A 73 -5.54 16.28 -12.62
N ALA A 74 -5.82 17.51 -13.06
CA ALA A 74 -7.18 17.99 -13.24
C ALA A 74 -7.99 16.93 -14.03
N PRO A 75 -9.23 16.63 -13.61
CA PRO A 75 -10.07 15.69 -14.31
C PRO A 75 -10.43 16.21 -15.70
N PHE A 76 -10.54 15.31 -16.65
CA PHE A 76 -10.96 15.60 -18.01
C PHE A 76 -12.26 14.84 -18.34
N GLY A 77 -13.19 15.50 -19.04
CA GLY A 77 -14.49 14.96 -19.42
C GLY A 77 -15.64 15.60 -18.66
N ASP A 78 -16.70 14.86 -18.43
CA ASP A 78 -17.88 15.30 -17.70
C ASP A 78 -17.64 15.25 -16.19
N CYS A 79 -17.13 16.36 -15.62
CA CYS A 79 -16.82 16.43 -14.19
C CYS A 79 -18.08 16.43 -13.27
N GLU A 80 -19.29 16.51 -13.83
CA GLU A 80 -20.53 16.39 -13.04
C GLU A 80 -20.72 14.99 -12.46
N VAL A 81 -20.05 13.96 -13.03
CA VAL A 81 -20.07 12.60 -12.48
C VAL A 81 -19.24 12.47 -11.19
N ILE A 82 -18.37 13.45 -10.90
CA ILE A 82 -17.56 13.48 -9.68
C ILE A 82 -18.41 14.05 -8.55
N PRO A 83 -18.59 13.34 -7.43
CA PRO A 83 -19.41 13.82 -6.32
C PRO A 83 -18.92 15.16 -5.75
N SER A 84 -19.88 16.07 -5.51
CA SER A 84 -19.58 17.32 -4.80
C SER A 84 -19.01 17.05 -3.41
N GLY A 85 -17.97 17.79 -3.04
CA GLY A 85 -17.29 17.62 -1.75
C GLY A 85 -16.41 16.37 -1.68
N ARG A 86 -15.96 15.85 -2.84
CA ARG A 86 -15.00 14.74 -2.92
C ARG A 86 -13.75 15.05 -2.10
N LYS A 87 -13.30 14.05 -1.34
CA LYS A 87 -12.02 14.07 -0.62
C LYS A 87 -11.11 12.95 -1.10
N TYR A 88 -9.83 13.23 -1.13
CA TYR A 88 -8.79 12.25 -1.38
C TYR A 88 -7.98 12.00 -0.12
N LYS A 89 -7.82 10.73 0.23
CA LYS A 89 -6.81 10.24 1.16
C LYS A 89 -5.72 9.54 0.37
N ILE A 90 -4.49 9.97 0.53
CA ILE A 90 -3.35 9.44 -0.20
C ILE A 90 -2.43 8.78 0.81
N THR A 91 -2.30 7.46 0.75
CA THR A 91 -1.53 6.65 1.69
C THR A 91 -0.30 6.07 0.98
N PHE A 92 0.88 6.53 1.39
CA PHE A 92 2.17 6.02 0.93
C PHE A 92 2.55 4.79 1.75
N LYS A 93 2.30 3.60 1.21
CA LYS A 93 2.31 2.32 1.94
C LYS A 93 3.65 1.91 2.52
N GLU A 94 4.76 2.44 2.00
CA GLU A 94 6.11 2.07 2.41
C GLU A 94 6.84 3.20 3.17
N ILE A 95 6.14 4.34 3.40
CA ILE A 95 6.72 5.52 4.02
C ILE A 95 6.17 5.72 5.43
N GLU A 96 7.07 5.79 6.42
CA GLU A 96 6.75 6.12 7.82
C GLU A 96 6.58 7.63 7.99
N SER A 97 7.50 8.42 7.41
CA SER A 97 7.47 9.88 7.49
C SER A 97 8.29 10.51 6.36
N ALA A 98 7.97 11.75 6.01
CA ALA A 98 8.70 12.57 5.04
C ALA A 98 8.43 14.05 5.29
N ASP A 99 9.26 14.93 4.73
CA ASP A 99 8.93 16.33 4.58
C ASP A 99 8.00 16.48 3.38
N ILE A 100 6.85 17.17 3.59
CA ILE A 100 5.77 17.26 2.61
C ILE A 100 5.70 18.68 2.08
N LYS A 101 5.70 18.81 0.75
CA LYS A 101 5.34 20.04 0.06
C LYS A 101 4.14 19.77 -0.83
N LEU A 102 3.07 20.52 -0.64
CA LEU A 102 1.82 20.38 -1.37
C LEU A 102 1.33 21.75 -1.85
N ASN A 103 0.77 21.81 -3.05
CA ASN A 103 0.24 23.06 -3.63
C ASN A 103 -1.21 23.39 -3.20
N LYS A 104 -1.79 22.61 -2.31
CA LYS A 104 -3.14 22.77 -1.73
C LYS A 104 -3.08 22.65 -0.21
N GLU A 105 -4.16 23.04 0.48
CA GLU A 105 -4.31 22.76 1.90
C GLU A 105 -4.49 21.27 2.13
N PHE A 106 -3.89 20.75 3.19
CA PHE A 106 -3.90 19.32 3.49
C PHE A 106 -3.85 19.04 5.00
N ALA A 107 -4.29 17.86 5.38
CA ALA A 107 -4.09 17.31 6.71
C ALA A 107 -3.23 16.05 6.63
N ILE A 108 -2.38 15.86 7.63
CA ILE A 108 -1.59 14.63 7.76
C ILE A 108 -2.31 13.70 8.72
N SER A 109 -2.52 12.46 8.31
CA SER A 109 -2.98 11.39 9.18
C SER A 109 -2.02 10.21 9.05
N ASN A 110 -1.63 9.62 10.16
CA ASN A 110 -0.82 8.39 10.16
C ASN A 110 -1.74 7.24 10.53
N SER A 111 -2.02 6.36 9.57
CA SER A 111 -2.74 5.12 9.81
C SER A 111 -1.82 3.94 9.55
N ASP A 112 -1.84 2.96 10.45
CA ASP A 112 -1.07 1.71 10.33
C ASP A 112 0.44 1.91 10.09
N SER A 113 1.03 2.93 10.72
CA SER A 113 2.42 3.34 10.57
C SER A 113 2.80 3.90 9.19
N ALA A 114 1.86 4.07 8.26
CA ALA A 114 2.08 4.63 6.93
C ALA A 114 1.71 6.12 6.88
N LEU A 115 2.48 6.89 6.11
CA LEU A 115 2.20 8.31 5.87
C LEU A 115 0.94 8.47 5.02
N SER A 116 -0.07 9.15 5.55
CA SER A 116 -1.30 9.50 4.83
C SER A 116 -1.52 11.00 4.80
N ILE A 117 -2.00 11.49 3.66
CA ILE A 117 -2.32 12.89 3.40
C ILE A 117 -3.77 12.97 2.97
N GLU A 118 -4.54 13.84 3.60
CA GLU A 118 -5.91 14.14 3.20
C GLU A 118 -5.96 15.52 2.52
N VAL A 119 -6.59 15.58 1.36
CA VAL A 119 -6.74 16.77 0.55
C VAL A 119 -8.12 16.79 -0.11
N ASP A 120 -8.71 17.98 -0.21
CA ASP A 120 -9.96 18.15 -0.92
C ASP A 120 -9.74 18.02 -2.44
N PHE A 121 -10.78 17.54 -3.13
CA PHE A 121 -10.81 17.54 -4.59
C PHE A 121 -10.56 18.94 -5.15
N SER A 122 -9.82 19.00 -6.24
CA SER A 122 -9.55 20.25 -6.96
C SER A 122 -9.77 20.04 -8.46
N SER A 123 -10.33 21.04 -9.13
CA SER A 123 -10.38 21.13 -10.60
C SER A 123 -9.02 21.44 -11.23
N ASP A 124 -8.01 21.80 -10.42
CA ASP A 124 -6.62 21.97 -10.85
C ASP A 124 -5.77 20.77 -10.44
N ASP A 125 -4.56 20.69 -10.97
CA ASP A 125 -3.59 19.67 -10.56
C ASP A 125 -3.27 19.77 -9.07
N ILE A 126 -3.24 18.62 -8.40
CA ILE A 126 -2.72 18.45 -7.04
C ILE A 126 -1.31 17.88 -7.15
N GLU A 127 -0.32 18.61 -6.65
CA GLU A 127 1.07 18.21 -6.68
C GLU A 127 1.60 18.01 -5.26
N ILE A 128 2.06 16.80 -4.98
CA ILE A 128 2.65 16.38 -3.71
C ILE A 128 4.11 16.03 -3.95
N GLU A 129 4.99 16.64 -3.20
CA GLU A 129 6.43 16.34 -3.21
C GLU A 129 6.83 15.89 -1.82
N LEU A 130 7.45 14.71 -1.72
CA LEU A 130 8.02 14.16 -0.49
C LEU A 130 9.53 14.18 -0.61
N THR A 131 10.20 14.64 0.46
CA THR A 131 11.66 14.64 0.59
C THR A 131 12.04 14.17 2.00
N ASN A 132 13.31 13.84 2.24
CA ASN A 132 13.78 13.30 3.51
C ASN A 132 12.96 12.09 3.96
N ILE A 133 12.75 11.17 3.03
CA ILE A 133 11.85 10.03 3.16
C ILE A 133 12.42 9.03 4.16
N LYS A 134 11.61 8.65 5.15
CA LYS A 134 11.89 7.56 6.06
C LYS A 134 10.97 6.38 5.73
N LEU A 135 11.55 5.30 5.27
CA LEU A 135 10.81 4.10 4.95
C LEU A 135 10.37 3.36 6.21
N ILE A 136 9.21 2.71 6.13
CA ILE A 136 8.75 1.79 7.16
C ILE A 136 9.82 0.69 7.31
N LYS A 137 10.24 0.44 8.53
CA LYS A 137 11.19 -0.63 8.79
C LYS A 137 10.60 -1.96 8.35
N MET A 138 11.34 -2.67 7.52
CA MET A 138 10.97 -4.04 7.17
C MET A 138 10.74 -4.86 8.43
N PRO A 139 9.68 -5.67 8.46
CA PRO A 139 9.40 -6.51 9.62
C PRO A 139 10.61 -7.40 9.94
N ASP A 140 10.88 -7.62 11.22
CA ASP A 140 11.82 -8.67 11.61
C ASP A 140 11.21 -10.05 11.30
N TYR A 141 11.50 -10.53 10.10
CA TYR A 141 11.03 -11.85 9.64
C TYR A 141 11.44 -12.98 10.59
N LYS A 142 12.60 -12.84 11.25
CA LYS A 142 13.05 -13.81 12.23
C LYS A 142 12.17 -13.80 13.48
N GLU A 143 11.81 -12.62 13.97
CA GLU A 143 10.88 -12.46 15.08
C GLU A 143 9.49 -13.02 14.72
N ARG A 144 9.00 -12.77 13.50
CA ARG A 144 7.73 -13.36 13.01
C ARG A 144 7.76 -14.88 13.06
N VAL A 145 8.84 -15.50 12.58
CA VAL A 145 9.03 -16.97 12.62
C VAL A 145 9.04 -17.47 14.07
N ILE A 146 9.82 -16.83 14.94
CA ILE A 146 9.91 -17.18 16.38
C ILE A 146 8.54 -17.08 17.04
N ASN A 147 7.81 -15.98 16.85
CA ASN A 147 6.51 -15.75 17.45
C ASN A 147 5.47 -16.79 16.98
N SER A 148 5.47 -17.13 15.70
CA SER A 148 4.56 -18.14 15.16
C SER A 148 4.88 -19.53 15.68
N MET A 149 6.16 -19.91 15.71
CA MET A 149 6.57 -21.19 16.28
C MET A 149 6.33 -21.27 17.79
N SER A 150 6.45 -20.16 18.52
CA SER A 150 6.18 -20.14 19.97
C SER A 150 4.70 -20.37 20.29
N ARG A 151 3.81 -19.81 19.47
CA ARG A 151 2.35 -19.95 19.61
C ARG A 151 1.81 -21.30 19.15
N TRP A 152 2.56 -21.99 18.32
CA TRP A 152 2.16 -23.32 17.83
C TRP A 152 2.12 -24.34 18.98
N GLN A 153 1.00 -25.07 19.10
CA GLN A 153 0.81 -26.11 20.13
C GLN A 153 1.50 -27.41 19.71
N GLU A 154 2.75 -27.57 20.10
CA GLU A 154 3.56 -28.77 19.90
C GLU A 154 4.52 -28.94 21.07
N GLN A 155 5.03 -30.15 21.27
CA GLN A 155 6.00 -30.46 22.34
C GLN A 155 7.28 -29.62 22.19
N THR A 156 7.79 -29.06 23.28
CA THR A 156 8.96 -28.18 23.31
C THR A 156 10.19 -28.79 22.64
N VAL A 157 10.42 -30.07 22.84
CA VAL A 157 11.56 -30.81 22.26
C VAL A 157 11.46 -30.80 20.72
N LYS A 158 10.26 -31.05 20.17
CA LYS A 158 10.03 -31.03 18.72
C LYS A 158 10.16 -29.63 18.18
N LYS A 159 9.59 -28.62 18.86
CA LYS A 159 9.76 -27.21 18.47
C LYS A 159 11.22 -26.81 18.36
N THR A 160 12.03 -27.19 19.35
CA THR A 160 13.48 -26.91 19.34
C THR A 160 14.18 -27.54 18.13
N ALA A 161 13.82 -28.80 17.81
CA ALA A 161 14.37 -29.47 16.63
C ALA A 161 13.98 -28.79 15.32
N TYR A 162 12.70 -28.39 15.19
CA TYR A 162 12.19 -27.67 14.01
C TYR A 162 12.78 -26.26 13.87
N TYR A 163 13.07 -25.58 14.98
CA TYR A 163 13.65 -24.24 14.97
C TYR A 163 15.16 -24.23 14.61
N LYS A 164 15.84 -25.35 14.80
CA LYS A 164 17.30 -25.45 14.57
C LYS A 164 17.77 -24.87 13.22
N PRO A 165 17.11 -25.12 12.06
CA PRO A 165 17.50 -24.52 10.78
C PRO A 165 17.41 -22.99 10.74
N PHE A 166 16.53 -22.38 11.52
CA PHE A 166 16.31 -20.93 11.53
C PHE A 166 17.27 -20.19 12.45
N LYS A 167 17.99 -20.89 13.34
CA LYS A 167 18.80 -20.28 14.41
C LYS A 167 19.78 -19.23 13.89
N ASN A 168 20.46 -19.53 12.79
CA ASN A 168 21.53 -18.68 12.24
C ASN A 168 21.06 -17.81 11.07
N ALA A 169 19.84 -17.98 10.60
CA ALA A 169 19.28 -17.16 9.52
C ALA A 169 19.05 -15.72 9.99
N GLN A 170 19.51 -14.74 9.20
CA GLN A 170 19.37 -13.32 9.48
C GLN A 170 18.55 -12.61 8.39
N THR A 171 18.61 -13.11 7.17
CA THR A 171 17.91 -12.53 6.02
C THR A 171 16.65 -13.31 5.69
N ARG A 172 15.70 -12.67 4.98
CA ARG A 172 14.50 -13.32 4.45
C ARG A 172 14.83 -14.54 3.59
N GLU A 173 15.83 -14.43 2.72
CA GLU A 173 16.26 -15.54 1.87
C GLU A 173 16.81 -16.72 2.65
N GLU A 174 17.59 -16.46 3.70
CA GLU A 174 18.10 -17.51 4.59
C GLU A 174 16.99 -18.20 5.36
N LEU A 175 15.98 -17.44 5.82
CA LEU A 175 14.79 -17.98 6.48
C LEU A 175 13.97 -18.87 5.52
N LEU A 176 13.80 -18.46 4.26
CA LEU A 176 13.13 -19.26 3.23
C LEU A 176 13.91 -20.55 2.91
N LYS A 177 15.25 -20.50 2.89
CA LYS A 177 16.10 -21.70 2.77
C LYS A 177 15.96 -22.62 3.98
N ALA A 178 15.98 -22.04 5.20
CA ALA A 178 15.77 -22.77 6.45
C ALA A 178 14.40 -23.46 6.48
N LEU A 179 13.36 -22.80 5.99
CA LEU A 179 12.01 -23.35 5.91
C LEU A 179 11.96 -24.60 5.03
N LYS A 180 12.62 -24.58 3.86
CA LYS A 180 12.67 -25.73 2.94
C LYS A 180 13.30 -26.98 3.56
N ILE A 181 14.26 -26.82 4.47
CA ILE A 181 14.98 -27.94 5.12
C ILE A 181 14.44 -28.32 6.49
N SER A 182 13.51 -27.55 7.04
CA SER A 182 13.04 -27.67 8.43
C SER A 182 12.21 -28.91 8.72
N LYS A 183 11.70 -29.61 7.71
CA LYS A 183 10.78 -30.76 7.85
C LYS A 183 9.55 -30.50 8.73
N LEU A 184 9.12 -29.25 8.79
CA LEU A 184 7.91 -28.84 9.51
C LEU A 184 6.66 -29.52 8.95
N PRO A 185 5.63 -29.78 9.76
CA PRO A 185 4.31 -30.15 9.27
C PRO A 185 3.81 -29.14 8.24
N LYS A 186 3.06 -29.61 7.25
CA LYS A 186 2.64 -28.81 6.08
C LYS A 186 1.92 -27.53 6.46
N GLU A 187 1.06 -27.60 7.47
CA GLU A 187 0.25 -26.45 7.92
C GLU A 187 1.14 -25.31 8.45
N ILE A 188 2.11 -25.65 9.31
CA ILE A 188 3.05 -24.67 9.87
C ILE A 188 4.03 -24.19 8.82
N ASN A 189 4.49 -25.08 7.94
CA ASN A 189 5.37 -24.72 6.84
C ASN A 189 4.70 -23.67 5.93
N ASN A 190 3.43 -23.88 5.54
CA ASN A 190 2.67 -22.94 4.73
C ASN A 190 2.46 -21.59 5.46
N LEU A 191 2.10 -21.62 6.75
CA LEU A 191 1.93 -20.40 7.55
C LEU A 191 3.22 -19.56 7.58
N LEU A 192 4.36 -20.20 7.86
CA LEU A 192 5.65 -19.51 7.90
C LEU A 192 6.08 -19.02 6.50
N TYR A 193 5.79 -19.79 5.46
CA TYR A 193 6.05 -19.38 4.09
C TYR A 193 5.26 -18.10 3.74
N GLU A 194 3.95 -18.07 4.02
CA GLU A 194 3.11 -16.89 3.80
C GLU A 194 3.66 -15.67 4.55
N GLN A 195 4.04 -15.82 5.83
CA GLN A 195 4.63 -14.73 6.61
C GLN A 195 5.97 -14.23 6.10
N LEU A 196 6.73 -15.09 5.42
CA LEU A 196 8.03 -14.73 4.84
C LEU A 196 7.92 -14.12 3.45
N ILE A 197 6.80 -14.29 2.74
CA ILE A 197 6.59 -13.70 1.41
C ILE A 197 5.71 -12.45 1.43
N THR A 198 5.02 -12.19 2.54
CA THR A 198 4.23 -10.95 2.74
C THR A 198 5.06 -9.91 3.50
N ASP A 199 5.03 -8.70 2.99
CA ASP A 199 5.63 -7.52 3.62
C ASP A 199 4.71 -6.95 4.69
#